data_33a80dab4d13265c94e71a464a52f5df
#
_entry.id   33a80dab4d13265c94e71a464a52f5df
#
_cell.length_a   1.000
_cell.length_b   1.000
_cell.length_c   1.000
_cell.angle_alpha   90.00
_cell.angle_beta   90.00
_cell.angle_gamma   90.00
#
_symmetry.space_group_name_H-M   'P 1'
#
loop_
_entity.id
_entity.type
_entity.pdbx_description
1 polymer ?
#
loop_
_entity_poly.entity_id
_entity_poly.type
_entity_poly.pdbx_seq_one_letter_code
_entity_poly.pdbx_strand_id
1 'polypeptide(L)'
;MTLPKKEVDQQQEEEIKRLKSQKETWAKHQESVKEVIKVICQKHTIEYVEKVPFKGNPDNTIKICDEFVIFDAKSPGSDDLSNFSSYIKLQTESVKKYVKEENVKKDVFLVIPSNTLAVIEQFSFNMGDYNAYVVTLDALEPIILSLKKLEEYEFVEQLSPEERDDICRVIGKFTHMTKRRIQVDQFFGRQFLDILSKCEYLPDDILKHAIEYERSEKLNPPQEKREKLISNKQLEVDYQKIEKEAEIKEISS
;
A
#
# COMPACT_ATOMS: atom_id res chain seq x y z
N MET A 1 -0.26 -26.25 52.40
CA MET A 1 -1.54 -26.41 51.69
C MET A 1 -1.17 -27.01 50.34
N THR A 2 -1.33 -28.32 50.15
CA THR A 2 -1.04 -29.05 48.92
C THR A 2 -2.26 -28.95 48.02
N LEU A 3 -2.10 -28.42 46.83
CA LEU A 3 -3.18 -28.39 45.82
C LEU A 3 -3.67 -29.80 45.51
N PRO A 4 -4.98 -30.00 45.25
CA PRO A 4 -5.53 -31.30 44.91
C PRO A 4 -4.92 -31.81 43.58
N LYS A 5 -4.59 -33.09 43.52
CA LYS A 5 -3.95 -33.76 42.39
C LYS A 5 -4.58 -33.44 41.02
N LYS A 6 -5.90 -33.26 40.94
CA LYS A 6 -6.61 -32.89 39.71
C LYS A 6 -6.27 -31.51 39.16
N GLU A 7 -6.00 -30.54 40.03
CA GLU A 7 -5.61 -29.18 39.61
C GLU A 7 -4.19 -29.15 39.07
N VAL A 8 -3.30 -29.96 39.65
CA VAL A 8 -1.90 -30.11 39.18
C VAL A 8 -1.87 -30.79 37.79
N ASP A 9 -2.67 -31.83 37.58
CA ASP A 9 -2.76 -32.53 36.29
C ASP A 9 -3.35 -31.61 35.19
N GLN A 10 -4.35 -30.81 35.50
CA GLN A 10 -4.93 -29.83 34.58
C GLN A 10 -3.93 -28.72 34.19
N GLN A 11 -3.19 -28.19 35.17
CA GLN A 11 -2.15 -27.19 34.91
C GLN A 11 -1.03 -27.72 34.03
N GLN A 12 -0.61 -28.99 34.22
CA GLN A 12 0.39 -29.63 33.37
C GLN A 12 -0.11 -29.87 31.95
N GLU A 13 -1.37 -30.27 31.75
CA GLU A 13 -1.95 -30.45 30.42
C GLU A 13 -2.07 -29.12 29.66
N GLU A 14 -2.47 -28.02 30.35
CA GLU A 14 -2.54 -26.70 29.77
C GLU A 14 -1.16 -26.17 29.37
N GLU A 15 -0.14 -26.41 30.18
CA GLU A 15 1.24 -26.02 29.89
C GLU A 15 1.82 -26.79 28.68
N ILE A 16 1.59 -28.08 28.60
CA ILE A 16 1.98 -28.89 27.45
C ILE A 16 1.28 -28.42 26.16
N LYS A 17 0.01 -28.08 26.23
CA LYS A 17 -0.74 -27.56 25.09
C LYS A 17 -0.22 -26.20 24.64
N ARG A 18 0.12 -25.32 25.58
CA ARG A 18 0.73 -24.01 25.33
C ARG A 18 2.08 -24.14 24.63
N LEU A 19 2.95 -25.02 25.15
CA LEU A 19 4.27 -25.27 24.56
C LEU A 19 4.18 -25.84 23.14
N LYS A 20 3.25 -26.76 22.88
CA LYS A 20 3.01 -27.28 21.52
C LYS A 20 2.58 -26.19 20.56
N SER A 21 1.64 -25.32 20.97
CA SER A 21 1.17 -24.20 20.15
C SER A 21 2.30 -23.20 19.85
N GLN A 22 3.18 -22.94 20.82
CA GLN A 22 4.35 -22.07 20.61
C GLN A 22 5.32 -22.66 19.59
N LYS A 23 5.62 -23.98 19.66
CA LYS A 23 6.49 -24.65 18.69
C LYS A 23 5.94 -24.61 17.27
N GLU A 24 4.64 -24.83 17.11
CA GLU A 24 3.98 -24.74 15.81
C GLU A 24 4.07 -23.30 15.25
N THR A 25 3.91 -22.28 16.10
CA THR A 25 4.05 -20.88 15.71
C THR A 25 5.48 -20.59 15.25
N TRP A 26 6.49 -21.05 15.96
CA TRP A 26 7.89 -20.82 15.59
C TRP A 26 8.30 -21.56 14.31
N ALA A 27 7.81 -22.80 14.12
CA ALA A 27 8.08 -23.56 12.91
C ALA A 27 7.53 -22.89 11.65
N LYS A 28 6.40 -22.17 11.78
CA LYS A 28 5.75 -21.46 10.67
C LYS A 28 6.19 -20.00 10.54
N HIS A 29 6.97 -19.48 11.48
CA HIS A 29 7.26 -18.05 11.58
C HIS A 29 7.90 -17.49 10.31
N GLN A 30 8.89 -18.15 9.75
CA GLN A 30 9.58 -17.70 8.54
C GLN A 30 8.62 -17.55 7.34
N GLU A 31 7.73 -18.53 7.14
CA GLU A 31 6.72 -18.46 6.09
C GLU A 31 5.69 -17.36 6.36
N SER A 32 5.25 -17.22 7.61
CA SER A 32 4.33 -16.14 8.00
C SER A 32 4.92 -14.74 7.76
N VAL A 33 6.21 -14.54 8.08
CA VAL A 33 6.92 -13.29 7.79
C VAL A 33 6.93 -13.00 6.30
N LYS A 34 7.25 -14.00 5.49
CA LYS A 34 7.28 -13.89 4.03
C LYS A 34 5.93 -13.51 3.45
N GLU A 35 4.86 -14.19 3.87
CA GLU A 35 3.50 -13.92 3.42
C GLU A 35 3.06 -12.50 3.79
N VAL A 36 3.28 -12.08 5.04
CA VAL A 36 2.91 -10.74 5.52
C VAL A 36 3.64 -9.66 4.73
N ILE A 37 4.96 -9.79 4.53
CA ILE A 37 5.74 -8.80 3.75
C ILE A 37 5.23 -8.74 2.31
N LYS A 38 4.95 -9.88 1.66
CA LYS A 38 4.39 -9.90 0.30
C LYS A 38 3.04 -9.20 0.19
N VAL A 39 2.14 -9.43 1.15
CA VAL A 39 0.84 -8.76 1.21
C VAL A 39 1.00 -7.25 1.36
N ILE A 40 1.90 -6.80 2.26
CA ILE A 40 2.20 -5.37 2.44
C ILE A 40 2.75 -4.76 1.14
N CYS A 41 3.71 -5.44 0.51
CA CYS A 41 4.32 -4.99 -0.75
C CYS A 41 3.28 -4.86 -1.87
N GLN A 42 2.41 -5.84 -2.02
CA GLN A 42 1.33 -5.82 -3.01
C GLN A 42 0.33 -4.68 -2.74
N LYS A 43 -0.10 -4.52 -1.49
CA LYS A 43 -1.05 -3.48 -1.07
C LYS A 43 -0.52 -2.05 -1.32
N HIS A 44 0.77 -1.85 -1.14
CA HIS A 44 1.40 -0.53 -1.18
C HIS A 44 2.29 -0.29 -2.40
N THR A 45 2.25 -1.16 -3.40
CA THR A 45 3.03 -1.05 -4.64
C THR A 45 4.53 -0.91 -4.35
N ILE A 46 5.07 -1.83 -3.53
CA ILE A 46 6.49 -1.95 -3.19
C ILE A 46 7.03 -3.20 -3.87
N GLU A 47 8.25 -3.16 -4.40
CA GLU A 47 8.88 -4.30 -5.03
C GLU A 47 9.34 -5.32 -3.96
N TYR A 48 8.76 -6.54 -3.97
CA TYR A 48 9.27 -7.68 -3.21
C TYR A 48 10.29 -8.42 -4.08
N VAL A 49 11.51 -8.62 -3.56
CA VAL A 49 12.63 -9.21 -4.31
C VAL A 49 12.77 -10.69 -3.96
N GLU A 50 12.31 -11.55 -4.86
CA GLU A 50 12.40 -13.02 -4.66
C GLU A 50 13.85 -13.53 -4.74
N LYS A 51 14.68 -12.93 -5.57
CA LYS A 51 16.07 -13.31 -5.76
C LYS A 51 16.95 -12.08 -5.80
N VAL A 52 17.79 -11.95 -4.79
CA VAL A 52 18.74 -10.83 -4.69
C VAL A 52 19.89 -10.96 -5.70
N PRO A 53 20.40 -9.85 -6.25
CA PRO A 53 21.50 -9.86 -7.22
C PRO A 53 22.89 -9.99 -6.57
N PHE A 54 22.99 -10.12 -5.26
CA PHE A 54 24.21 -10.17 -4.48
C PHE A 54 24.40 -11.52 -3.75
N LYS A 55 25.58 -11.71 -3.14
CA LYS A 55 25.88 -12.93 -2.41
C LYS A 55 25.14 -13.01 -1.08
N GLY A 56 24.49 -14.14 -0.84
CA GLY A 56 23.72 -14.43 0.35
C GLY A 56 22.25 -14.67 0.00
N ASN A 57 21.54 -15.28 0.94
CA ASN A 57 20.11 -15.56 0.80
C ASN A 57 19.42 -15.00 2.03
N PRO A 58 19.09 -13.69 2.06
CA PRO A 58 18.23 -13.16 3.12
C PRO A 58 16.83 -13.77 3.00
N ASP A 59 16.15 -13.96 4.12
CA ASP A 59 14.83 -14.59 4.13
C ASP A 59 13.82 -13.77 3.35
N ASN A 60 13.84 -12.44 3.52
CA ASN A 60 12.96 -11.53 2.82
C ASN A 60 13.69 -10.23 2.47
N THR A 61 13.43 -9.73 1.29
CA THR A 61 14.01 -8.48 0.78
C THR A 61 12.95 -7.68 0.02
N ILE A 62 12.92 -6.39 0.28
CA ILE A 62 12.13 -5.44 -0.50
C ILE A 62 13.05 -4.38 -1.10
N LYS A 63 12.60 -3.69 -2.16
CA LYS A 63 13.36 -2.60 -2.78
C LYS A 63 12.68 -1.27 -2.49
N ILE A 64 13.43 -0.32 -1.92
CA ILE A 64 12.99 1.05 -1.62
C ILE A 64 14.17 2.01 -1.89
N CYS A 65 13.95 3.10 -2.61
CA CYS A 65 14.99 4.07 -3.01
C CYS A 65 16.15 3.42 -3.77
N ASP A 66 15.86 2.48 -4.66
CA ASP A 66 16.87 1.66 -5.37
C ASP A 66 17.80 0.84 -4.48
N GLU A 67 17.55 0.78 -3.18
CA GLU A 67 18.29 -0.02 -2.22
C GLU A 67 17.46 -1.22 -1.72
N PHE A 68 18.16 -2.28 -1.32
CA PHE A 68 17.55 -3.48 -0.76
C PHE A 68 17.44 -3.36 0.76
N VAL A 69 16.23 -3.52 1.28
CA VAL A 69 15.95 -3.60 2.73
C VAL A 69 15.72 -5.05 3.11
N ILE A 70 16.43 -5.52 4.12
CA ILE A 70 16.44 -6.93 4.54
C ILE A 70 15.61 -7.13 5.81
N PHE A 71 14.74 -8.13 5.75
CA PHE A 71 13.97 -8.65 6.88
C PHE A 71 14.30 -10.13 7.05
N ASP A 72 15.00 -10.46 8.12
CA ASP A 72 15.51 -11.80 8.40
C ASP A 72 14.72 -12.42 9.56
N ALA A 73 13.98 -13.51 9.29
CA ALA A 73 13.10 -14.13 10.28
C ALA A 73 13.92 -14.97 11.26
N LYS A 74 13.71 -14.79 12.55
CA LYS A 74 14.41 -15.50 13.61
C LYS A 74 13.43 -16.08 14.62
N SER A 75 13.54 -17.36 14.88
CA SER A 75 12.72 -18.09 15.84
C SER A 75 13.57 -18.84 16.87
N PRO A 76 13.06 -19.07 18.09
CA PRO A 76 13.72 -19.95 19.04
C PRO A 76 13.87 -21.38 18.48
N GLY A 77 15.02 -21.99 18.75
CA GLY A 77 15.26 -23.39 18.38
C GLY A 77 14.77 -24.40 19.41
N SER A 78 14.40 -23.95 20.61
CA SER A 78 13.94 -24.78 21.72
C SER A 78 12.92 -24.06 22.59
N ASP A 79 12.27 -24.79 23.51
CA ASP A 79 11.30 -24.24 24.47
C ASP A 79 11.94 -23.38 25.54
N ASP A 80 13.23 -23.55 25.77
CA ASP A 80 14.01 -22.72 26.68
C ASP A 80 14.40 -21.42 25.98
N LEU A 81 13.72 -20.32 26.35
CA LEU A 81 13.95 -18.98 25.83
C LEU A 81 15.10 -18.24 26.52
N SER A 82 15.72 -18.84 27.56
CA SER A 82 16.78 -18.17 28.36
C SER A 82 17.94 -17.68 27.50
N ASN A 83 18.28 -18.39 26.45
CA ASN A 83 19.37 -18.06 25.52
C ASN A 83 18.92 -17.29 24.28
N PHE A 84 17.62 -17.01 24.10
CA PHE A 84 17.11 -16.43 22.87
C PHE A 84 17.60 -14.98 22.67
N SER A 85 17.68 -14.17 23.72
CA SER A 85 18.24 -12.82 23.61
C SER A 85 19.69 -12.81 23.16
N SER A 86 20.52 -13.71 23.72
CA SER A 86 21.92 -13.90 23.32
C SER A 86 22.04 -14.40 21.88
N TYR A 87 21.16 -15.31 21.44
CA TYR A 87 21.08 -15.76 20.06
C TYR A 87 20.77 -14.61 19.11
N ILE A 88 19.79 -13.78 19.41
CA ILE A 88 19.44 -12.59 18.60
C ILE A 88 20.64 -11.65 18.48
N LYS A 89 21.36 -11.40 19.58
CA LYS A 89 22.59 -10.60 19.55
C LYS A 89 23.64 -11.18 18.60
N LEU A 90 23.86 -12.48 18.57
CA LEU A 90 24.76 -13.13 17.61
C LEU A 90 24.24 -12.99 16.16
N GLN A 91 22.91 -13.04 15.96
CA GLN A 91 22.32 -12.86 14.63
C GLN A 91 22.52 -11.45 14.09
N THR A 92 22.61 -10.42 14.94
CA THR A 92 22.93 -9.06 14.47
C THR A 92 24.31 -8.97 13.84
N GLU A 93 25.26 -9.79 14.26
CA GLU A 93 26.59 -9.88 13.63
C GLU A 93 26.53 -10.65 12.30
N SER A 94 25.69 -11.69 12.21
CA SER A 94 25.58 -12.56 11.03
C SER A 94 25.05 -11.81 9.81
N VAL A 95 24.22 -10.79 9.98
CA VAL A 95 23.65 -9.99 8.88
C VAL A 95 24.67 -9.02 8.24
N LYS A 96 25.85 -8.83 8.87
CA LYS A 96 26.95 -8.04 8.31
C LYS A 96 27.32 -8.46 6.88
N LYS A 97 27.15 -9.72 6.54
CA LYS A 97 27.42 -10.25 5.19
C LYS A 97 26.55 -9.59 4.11
N TYR A 98 25.33 -9.16 4.44
CA TYR A 98 24.41 -8.51 3.49
C TYR A 98 24.71 -7.03 3.34
N VAL A 99 24.98 -6.34 4.45
CA VAL A 99 25.18 -4.87 4.49
C VAL A 99 26.49 -4.41 3.87
N LYS A 100 27.37 -5.33 3.52
CA LYS A 100 28.60 -5.07 2.76
C LYS A 100 28.34 -4.83 1.28
N GLU A 101 27.20 -5.27 0.78
CA GLU A 101 26.81 -5.09 -0.61
C GLU A 101 26.38 -3.64 -0.87
N GLU A 102 26.72 -3.10 -2.02
CA GLU A 102 26.66 -1.66 -2.30
C GLU A 102 25.25 -1.08 -2.25
N ASN A 103 24.26 -1.87 -2.68
CA ASN A 103 22.87 -1.42 -2.77
C ASN A 103 22.01 -1.97 -1.63
N VAL A 104 22.57 -2.31 -0.47
CA VAL A 104 21.84 -2.78 0.69
C VAL A 104 21.80 -1.71 1.76
N LYS A 105 20.59 -1.36 2.21
CA LYS A 105 20.41 -0.40 3.32
C LYS A 105 21.16 -0.86 4.57
N LYS A 106 21.69 0.12 5.29
CA LYS A 106 22.44 -0.11 6.53
C LYS A 106 21.55 -0.48 7.72
N ASP A 107 20.25 -0.43 7.54
CA ASP A 107 19.25 -0.83 8.53
C ASP A 107 18.67 -2.21 8.17
N VAL A 108 18.89 -3.20 9.04
CA VAL A 108 18.42 -4.57 8.88
C VAL A 108 17.43 -4.92 9.99
N PHE A 109 16.37 -5.62 9.65
CA PHE A 109 15.31 -5.98 10.57
C PHE A 109 15.32 -7.49 10.86
N LEU A 110 15.52 -7.85 12.13
CA LEU A 110 15.37 -9.23 12.62
C LEU A 110 13.92 -9.39 13.10
N VAL A 111 13.15 -10.19 12.38
CA VAL A 111 11.72 -10.39 12.69
C VAL A 111 11.55 -11.59 13.59
N ILE A 112 11.03 -11.37 14.79
CA ILE A 112 10.84 -12.41 15.82
C ILE A 112 9.35 -12.66 16.11
N PRO A 113 8.98 -13.85 16.63
CA PRO A 113 7.63 -14.10 17.10
C PRO A 113 7.25 -13.20 18.27
N SER A 114 6.04 -12.61 18.26
CA SER A 114 5.58 -11.67 19.29
C SER A 114 5.57 -12.26 20.70
N ASN A 115 5.39 -13.58 20.83
CA ASN A 115 5.41 -14.28 22.12
C ASN A 115 6.82 -14.44 22.73
N THR A 116 7.87 -14.00 22.03
CA THR A 116 9.25 -14.00 22.52
C THR A 116 9.72 -12.63 23.02
N LEU A 117 8.90 -11.59 22.90
CA LEU A 117 9.26 -10.21 23.29
C LEU A 117 9.72 -10.09 24.74
N ALA A 118 9.10 -10.85 25.65
CA ALA A 118 9.39 -10.75 27.09
C ALA A 118 10.83 -11.12 27.47
N VAL A 119 11.53 -11.87 26.63
CA VAL A 119 12.92 -12.30 26.87
C VAL A 119 13.95 -11.50 26.09
N ILE A 120 13.54 -10.54 25.27
CA ILE A 120 14.46 -9.68 24.52
C ILE A 120 14.85 -8.48 25.37
N GLU A 121 16.13 -8.35 25.62
CA GLU A 121 16.69 -7.27 26.44
C GLU A 121 16.97 -6.00 25.63
N GLN A 122 17.28 -6.15 24.33
CA GLN A 122 17.65 -5.04 23.46
C GLN A 122 17.01 -5.18 22.08
N PHE A 123 16.37 -4.12 21.60
CA PHE A 123 15.66 -4.07 20.32
C PHE A 123 16.40 -3.32 19.20
N SER A 124 17.47 -2.61 19.53
CA SER A 124 18.25 -1.85 18.57
C SER A 124 19.74 -2.02 18.86
N PHE A 125 20.49 -2.41 17.84
CA PHE A 125 21.92 -2.66 17.90
C PHE A 125 22.63 -1.78 16.87
N ASN A 126 23.46 -0.85 17.34
CA ASN A 126 24.37 -0.09 16.52
C ASN A 126 25.69 -0.86 16.39
N MET A 127 26.00 -1.31 15.17
CA MET A 127 27.20 -2.11 14.88
C MET A 127 28.33 -1.28 14.27
N GLY A 128 28.23 0.05 14.32
CA GLY A 128 29.17 0.98 13.71
C GLY A 128 28.84 1.27 12.23
N ASP A 129 29.01 0.28 11.38
CA ASP A 129 28.78 0.42 9.94
C ASP A 129 27.31 0.20 9.52
N TYR A 130 26.49 -0.36 10.40
CA TYR A 130 25.08 -0.67 10.17
C TYR A 130 24.31 -0.78 11.48
N ASN A 131 22.98 -0.78 11.38
CA ASN A 131 22.08 -1.01 12.50
C ASN A 131 21.28 -2.30 12.31
N ALA A 132 20.99 -3.00 13.40
CA ALA A 132 20.07 -4.11 13.40
C ALA A 132 18.93 -3.85 14.39
N TYR A 133 17.71 -4.02 13.94
CA TYR A 133 16.49 -3.79 14.72
C TYR A 133 15.74 -5.10 14.91
N VAL A 134 15.32 -5.35 16.14
CA VAL A 134 14.48 -6.52 16.47
C VAL A 134 13.02 -6.08 16.47
N VAL A 135 12.23 -6.69 15.62
CA VAL A 135 10.83 -6.31 15.38
C VAL A 135 9.92 -7.52 15.37
N THR A 136 8.61 -7.31 15.51
CA THR A 136 7.60 -8.36 15.38
C THR A 136 6.82 -8.21 14.07
N LEU A 137 6.01 -9.21 13.73
CA LEU A 137 5.12 -9.18 12.56
C LEU A 137 4.22 -7.95 12.53
N ASP A 138 3.67 -7.56 13.69
CA ASP A 138 2.75 -6.43 13.80
C ASP A 138 3.42 -5.07 13.51
N ALA A 139 4.75 -5.00 13.65
CA ALA A 139 5.51 -3.80 13.37
C ALA A 139 5.94 -3.65 11.91
N LEU A 140 5.77 -4.69 11.07
CA LEU A 140 6.26 -4.68 9.69
C LEU A 140 5.58 -3.62 8.82
N GLU A 141 4.25 -3.54 8.83
CA GLU A 141 3.53 -2.58 7.98
C GLU A 141 3.92 -1.13 8.29
N PRO A 142 3.87 -0.63 9.55
CA PRO A 142 4.28 0.73 9.84
C PRO A 142 5.76 1.02 9.55
N ILE A 143 6.66 0.05 9.71
CA ILE A 143 8.08 0.20 9.37
C ILE A 143 8.25 0.33 7.86
N ILE A 144 7.68 -0.58 7.09
CA ILE A 144 7.78 -0.58 5.61
C ILE A 144 7.18 0.70 5.03
N LEU A 145 6.03 1.17 5.56
CA LEU A 145 5.43 2.43 5.12
C LEU A 145 6.27 3.66 5.49
N SER A 146 6.95 3.63 6.65
CA SER A 146 7.87 4.71 7.03
C SER A 146 9.08 4.76 6.09
N LEU A 147 9.63 3.62 5.72
CA LEU A 147 10.72 3.52 4.75
C LEU A 147 10.28 4.01 3.36
N LYS A 148 9.07 3.66 2.93
CA LYS A 148 8.50 4.16 1.67
C LYS A 148 8.33 5.67 1.66
N LYS A 149 7.93 6.27 2.78
CA LYS A 149 7.87 7.74 2.88
C LYS A 149 9.21 8.42 2.70
N LEU A 150 10.32 7.80 3.13
CA LEU A 150 11.66 8.32 2.86
C LEU A 150 11.94 8.39 1.36
N GLU A 151 11.51 7.37 0.58
CA GLU A 151 11.61 7.38 -0.88
C GLU A 151 10.88 8.58 -1.50
N GLU A 152 9.67 8.89 -1.02
CA GLU A 152 8.92 10.05 -1.49
C GLU A 152 9.65 11.37 -1.20
N TYR A 153 10.30 11.50 -0.04
CA TYR A 153 11.09 12.68 0.31
C TYR A 153 12.40 12.79 -0.51
N GLU A 154 13.12 11.69 -0.69
CA GLU A 154 14.33 11.66 -1.51
C GLU A 154 14.03 12.03 -2.97
N PHE A 155 12.93 11.55 -3.54
CA PHE A 155 12.49 11.94 -4.87
C PHE A 155 12.28 13.47 -4.98
N VAL A 156 11.62 14.08 -3.97
CA VAL A 156 11.41 15.53 -3.97
C VAL A 156 12.72 16.30 -3.83
N GLU A 157 13.70 15.80 -3.07
CA GLU A 157 15.01 16.45 -2.91
C GLU A 157 15.88 16.35 -4.15
N GLN A 158 15.75 15.28 -4.93
CA GLN A 158 16.49 15.08 -6.19
C GLN A 158 16.00 15.98 -7.33
N LEU A 159 14.77 16.51 -7.26
CA LEU A 159 14.26 17.42 -8.26
C LEU A 159 15.00 18.76 -8.23
N SER A 160 15.44 19.24 -9.39
CA SER A 160 15.94 20.60 -9.54
C SER A 160 14.87 21.64 -9.18
N PRO A 161 15.26 22.88 -8.83
CA PRO A 161 14.28 23.94 -8.57
C PRO A 161 13.32 24.17 -9.74
N GLU A 162 13.80 24.01 -10.98
CA GLU A 162 13.01 24.16 -12.21
C GLU A 162 11.97 23.04 -12.35
N GLU A 163 12.35 21.79 -12.11
CA GLU A 163 11.44 20.64 -12.14
C GLU A 163 10.36 20.75 -11.07
N ARG A 164 10.71 21.20 -9.86
CA ARG A 164 9.74 21.46 -8.79
C ARG A 164 8.73 22.55 -9.19
N ASP A 165 9.22 23.64 -9.80
CA ASP A 165 8.36 24.73 -10.28
C ASP A 165 7.44 24.27 -11.40
N ASP A 166 7.92 23.45 -12.32
CA ASP A 166 7.12 22.85 -13.40
C ASP A 166 6.03 21.92 -12.86
N ILE A 167 6.33 21.06 -11.90
CA ILE A 167 5.35 20.22 -11.22
C ILE A 167 4.30 21.08 -10.51
N CYS A 168 4.71 22.09 -9.75
CA CYS A 168 3.80 23.00 -9.06
C CYS A 168 2.91 23.75 -10.07
N ARG A 169 3.45 24.15 -11.21
CA ARG A 169 2.71 24.83 -12.29
C ARG A 169 1.66 23.93 -12.91
N VAL A 170 2.01 22.66 -13.18
CA VAL A 170 1.05 21.65 -13.70
C VAL A 170 -0.07 21.39 -12.69
N ILE A 171 0.27 21.16 -11.42
CA ILE A 171 -0.72 20.94 -10.35
C ILE A 171 -1.60 22.17 -10.20
N GLY A 172 -1.04 23.38 -10.23
CA GLY A 172 -1.77 24.63 -10.13
C GLY A 172 -2.79 24.80 -11.28
N LYS A 173 -2.36 24.54 -12.53
CA LYS A 173 -3.25 24.55 -13.70
C LYS A 173 -4.37 23.52 -13.56
N PHE A 174 -4.04 22.29 -13.20
CA PHE A 174 -5.03 21.22 -13.03
C PHE A 174 -6.06 21.58 -11.94
N THR A 175 -5.59 22.07 -10.80
CA THR A 175 -6.47 22.52 -9.71
C THR A 175 -7.40 23.65 -10.15
N HIS A 176 -6.86 24.62 -10.90
CA HIS A 176 -7.68 25.72 -11.44
C HIS A 176 -8.74 25.20 -12.40
N MET A 177 -8.36 24.36 -13.35
CA MET A 177 -9.31 23.77 -14.32
C MET A 177 -10.40 22.94 -13.62
N THR A 178 -10.03 22.15 -12.61
CA THR A 178 -11.00 21.38 -11.84
C THR A 178 -12.00 22.27 -11.10
N LYS A 179 -11.52 23.33 -10.43
CA LYS A 179 -12.40 24.30 -9.75
C LYS A 179 -13.33 24.99 -10.74
N ARG A 180 -12.82 25.40 -11.91
CA ARG A 180 -13.63 25.98 -12.97
C ARG A 180 -14.68 25.02 -13.50
N ARG A 181 -14.33 23.77 -13.70
CA ARG A 181 -15.27 22.74 -14.13
C ARG A 181 -16.42 22.58 -13.14
N ILE A 182 -16.10 22.49 -11.84
CA ILE A 182 -17.11 22.41 -10.78
C ILE A 182 -18.04 23.65 -10.80
N GLN A 183 -17.50 24.85 -10.97
CA GLN A 183 -18.30 26.07 -11.06
C GLN A 183 -19.26 26.03 -12.25
N VAL A 184 -18.80 25.61 -13.42
CA VAL A 184 -19.61 25.50 -14.64
C VAL A 184 -20.71 24.45 -14.45
N ASP A 185 -20.37 23.29 -13.92
CA ASP A 185 -21.33 22.21 -13.67
C ASP A 185 -22.39 22.64 -12.63
N GLN A 186 -22.01 23.38 -11.58
CA GLN A 186 -22.96 23.94 -10.62
C GLN A 186 -23.90 25.00 -11.25
N PHE A 187 -23.37 25.85 -12.13
CA PHE A 187 -24.17 26.88 -12.80
C PHE A 187 -25.21 26.22 -13.72
N PHE A 188 -24.78 25.31 -14.59
CA PHE A 188 -25.71 24.63 -15.50
C PHE A 188 -26.65 23.68 -14.75
N GLY A 189 -26.18 23.02 -13.67
CA GLY A 189 -27.01 22.16 -12.84
C GLY A 189 -28.21 22.91 -12.26
N ARG A 190 -28.04 24.16 -11.82
CA ARG A 190 -29.17 25.01 -11.36
C ARG A 190 -30.15 25.33 -12.48
N GLN A 191 -29.64 25.71 -13.65
CA GLN A 191 -30.50 26.02 -14.79
C GLN A 191 -31.29 24.79 -15.27
N PHE A 192 -30.68 23.62 -15.28
CA PHE A 192 -31.36 22.37 -15.62
C PHE A 192 -32.44 22.00 -14.61
N LEU A 193 -32.17 22.18 -13.31
CA LEU A 193 -33.19 22.00 -12.28
C LEU A 193 -34.37 22.94 -12.43
N ASP A 194 -34.11 24.23 -12.75
CA ASP A 194 -35.17 25.21 -13.02
C ASP A 194 -36.02 24.83 -14.25
N ILE A 195 -35.40 24.27 -15.30
CA ILE A 195 -36.11 23.78 -16.48
C ILE A 195 -36.94 22.53 -16.12
N LEU A 196 -36.35 21.55 -15.39
CA LEU A 196 -37.06 20.36 -14.93
C LEU A 196 -38.27 20.72 -14.06
N SER A 197 -38.11 21.66 -13.13
CA SER A 197 -39.22 22.12 -12.29
C SER A 197 -40.36 22.77 -13.11
N LYS A 198 -40.03 23.44 -14.20
CA LYS A 198 -41.06 24.00 -15.12
C LYS A 198 -41.76 22.90 -15.93
N CYS A 199 -41.08 21.79 -16.24
CA CYS A 199 -41.70 20.67 -16.92
C CYS A 199 -42.79 19.99 -16.08
N GLU A 200 -42.73 20.08 -14.74
CA GLU A 200 -43.77 19.53 -13.84
C GLU A 200 -45.13 20.22 -13.99
N TYR A 201 -45.16 21.46 -14.56
CA TYR A 201 -46.39 22.21 -14.82
C TYR A 201 -46.99 21.97 -16.23
N LEU A 202 -46.45 21.04 -16.99
CA LEU A 202 -47.00 20.64 -18.26
C LEU A 202 -48.35 19.92 -18.08
N PRO A 203 -49.26 20.03 -19.06
CA PRO A 203 -50.50 19.22 -19.08
C PRO A 203 -50.20 17.72 -18.97
N ASP A 204 -51.03 16.98 -18.21
CA ASP A 204 -50.81 15.59 -17.85
C ASP A 204 -50.56 14.64 -19.07
N ASP A 205 -51.22 14.91 -20.18
CA ASP A 205 -51.05 14.17 -21.42
C ASP A 205 -49.68 14.39 -22.06
N ILE A 206 -49.16 15.61 -22.04
CA ILE A 206 -47.82 15.95 -22.54
C ILE A 206 -46.76 15.37 -21.60
N LEU A 207 -46.95 15.50 -20.29
CA LEU A 207 -46.02 14.99 -19.30
C LEU A 207 -45.86 13.46 -19.38
N LYS A 208 -46.97 12.73 -19.60
CA LYS A 208 -46.91 11.26 -19.78
C LYS A 208 -46.08 10.85 -21.01
N HIS A 209 -46.30 11.51 -22.14
CA HIS A 209 -45.52 11.23 -23.33
C HIS A 209 -44.05 11.59 -23.16
N ALA A 210 -43.73 12.72 -22.52
CA ALA A 210 -42.35 13.11 -22.23
C ALA A 210 -41.63 12.06 -21.39
N ILE A 211 -42.27 11.53 -20.34
CA ILE A 211 -41.71 10.46 -19.48
C ILE A 211 -41.51 9.16 -20.27
N GLU A 212 -42.39 8.80 -21.21
CA GLU A 212 -42.20 7.63 -22.07
C GLU A 212 -40.96 7.77 -22.96
N TYR A 213 -40.75 8.93 -23.56
CA TYR A 213 -39.55 9.21 -24.35
C TYR A 213 -38.29 9.21 -23.48
N GLU A 214 -38.30 9.84 -22.29
CA GLU A 214 -37.19 9.83 -21.35
C GLU A 214 -36.77 8.39 -20.99
N ARG A 215 -37.73 7.49 -20.74
CA ARG A 215 -37.45 6.08 -20.44
C ARG A 215 -36.86 5.30 -21.62
N SER A 216 -37.09 5.77 -22.84
CA SER A 216 -36.53 5.15 -24.03
C SER A 216 -35.09 5.56 -24.31
N GLU A 217 -34.63 6.70 -23.75
CA GLU A 217 -33.28 7.20 -23.93
C GLU A 217 -32.22 6.34 -23.22
N LYS A 218 -31.16 6.02 -23.95
CA LYS A 218 -30.01 5.28 -23.41
C LYS A 218 -28.97 6.24 -22.86
N LEU A 219 -28.53 6.01 -21.64
CA LEU A 219 -27.41 6.74 -21.06
C LEU A 219 -26.15 6.63 -21.94
N ASN A 220 -25.65 7.76 -22.36
CA ASN A 220 -24.40 7.86 -23.12
C ASN A 220 -23.33 8.60 -22.31
N PRO A 221 -22.07 8.14 -22.23
CA PRO A 221 -21.53 6.95 -22.91
C PRO A 221 -21.90 5.64 -22.21
N PRO A 222 -21.95 4.50 -22.95
CA PRO A 222 -22.16 3.19 -22.36
C PRO A 222 -21.16 2.90 -21.24
N GLN A 223 -21.57 2.14 -20.23
CA GLN A 223 -20.77 1.84 -19.04
C GLN A 223 -19.39 1.23 -19.40
N GLU A 224 -19.34 0.38 -20.41
CA GLU A 224 -18.11 -0.22 -20.92
C GLU A 224 -17.07 0.80 -21.43
N LYS A 225 -17.51 1.97 -21.95
CA LYS A 225 -16.60 3.04 -22.39
C LYS A 225 -16.08 3.89 -21.22
N ARG A 226 -16.80 3.92 -20.10
CA ARG A 226 -16.39 4.67 -18.90
C ARG A 226 -15.29 3.97 -18.11
N GLU A 227 -15.19 2.65 -18.23
CA GLU A 227 -14.21 1.81 -17.52
C GLU A 227 -12.86 1.69 -18.24
N LYS A 228 -12.78 2.11 -19.51
CA LYS A 228 -11.53 2.08 -20.27
C LYS A 228 -10.65 3.28 -19.95
N LEU A 229 -9.36 3.02 -19.75
CA LEU A 229 -8.34 4.07 -19.72
C LEU A 229 -8.36 4.84 -21.04
N ILE A 230 -8.60 6.14 -20.95
CA ILE A 230 -8.62 7.04 -22.13
C ILE A 230 -7.20 7.54 -22.35
N SER A 231 -6.62 7.27 -23.51
CA SER A 231 -5.31 7.82 -23.88
C SER A 231 -5.44 9.27 -24.39
N ASN A 232 -4.38 10.06 -24.22
CA ASN A 232 -4.34 11.44 -24.74
C ASN A 232 -4.62 11.47 -26.24
N LYS A 233 -4.08 10.50 -26.99
CA LYS A 233 -4.31 10.39 -28.44
C LYS A 233 -5.79 10.14 -28.78
N GLN A 234 -6.50 9.37 -27.99
CA GLN A 234 -7.93 9.13 -28.18
C GLN A 234 -8.73 10.42 -27.91
N LEU A 235 -8.38 11.18 -26.88
CA LEU A 235 -9.02 12.46 -26.58
C LEU A 235 -8.84 13.47 -27.70
N GLU A 236 -7.65 13.56 -28.31
CA GLU A 236 -7.39 14.44 -29.46
C GLU A 236 -8.24 14.07 -30.66
N VAL A 237 -8.36 12.77 -30.96
CA VAL A 237 -9.21 12.29 -32.06
C VAL A 237 -10.69 12.59 -31.80
N ASP A 238 -11.15 12.39 -30.58
CA ASP A 238 -12.56 12.65 -30.21
C ASP A 238 -12.85 14.17 -30.23
N TYR A 239 -11.91 15.00 -29.81
CA TYR A 239 -12.02 16.46 -29.90
C TYR A 239 -12.13 16.95 -31.34
N GLN A 240 -11.24 16.48 -32.24
CA GLN A 240 -11.29 16.83 -33.66
C GLN A 240 -12.59 16.41 -34.35
N LYS A 241 -13.21 15.29 -33.94
CA LYS A 241 -14.54 14.89 -34.42
C LYS A 241 -15.62 15.87 -34.01
N ILE A 242 -15.60 16.32 -32.75
CA ILE A 242 -16.57 17.29 -32.22
C ILE A 242 -16.44 18.62 -32.95
N GLU A 243 -15.22 19.11 -33.21
CA GLU A 243 -15.00 20.33 -34.00
C GLU A 243 -15.56 20.23 -35.41
N LYS A 244 -15.26 19.13 -36.11
CA LYS A 244 -15.79 18.90 -37.47
C LYS A 244 -17.32 18.78 -37.53
N GLU A 245 -17.92 18.13 -36.51
CA GLU A 245 -19.38 18.06 -36.41
C GLU A 245 -20.01 19.42 -36.15
N ALA A 246 -19.36 20.28 -35.34
CA ALA A 246 -19.81 21.63 -35.08
C ALA A 246 -19.74 22.50 -36.37
N GLU A 247 -18.62 22.46 -37.11
CA GLU A 247 -18.46 23.16 -38.39
C GLU A 247 -19.52 22.76 -39.42
N ILE A 248 -19.83 21.46 -39.52
CA ILE A 248 -20.87 20.95 -40.45
C ILE A 248 -22.25 21.52 -40.05
N LYS A 249 -22.55 21.59 -38.74
CA LYS A 249 -23.82 22.13 -38.24
C LYS A 249 -23.95 23.65 -38.42
N GLU A 250 -22.88 24.42 -38.31
CA GLU A 250 -22.87 25.87 -38.54
C GLU A 250 -23.07 26.19 -40.04
N ILE A 251 -22.55 25.35 -40.95
CA ILE A 251 -22.76 25.50 -42.40
C ILE A 251 -24.20 25.16 -42.81
N SER A 252 -24.90 24.37 -41.97
CA SER A 252 -26.28 23.91 -42.25
C SER A 252 -27.36 24.82 -41.64
N SER A 253 -26.97 25.88 -40.95
CA SER A 253 -27.86 26.87 -40.35
C SER A 253 -27.89 28.14 -41.20
#